data_d147b0c0914c2e23d5832d3f145ad157
#
_entry.id   d147b0c0914c2e23d5832d3f145ad157
#
_cell.length_a   1.000
_cell.length_b   1.000
_cell.length_c   1.000
_cell.angle_alpha   90.00
_cell.angle_beta   90.00
_cell.angle_gamma   90.00
#
_symmetry.space_group_name_H-M   'P 1'
#
loop_
_entity.id
_entity.type
_entity.pdbx_description
1 polymer ?
#
loop_
_entity_poly.entity_id
_entity_poly.type
_entity_poly.pdbx_seq_one_letter_code
_entity_poly.pdbx_strand_id
1 'polypeptide(L)'
;MDSPKRTSSSLPPLRHIFPSLAPSLDISLRKPHILPSSIYHNLDSEKHEIRILTILPRGREPVTGSSNPPLTGGVAMRTSATDIHCILETKPLDDKPSYKALSYVWGAETPSTTIIVNSQVISVRQNLGAALQHVRQEDHSMSVWADALCINQHDNQEKLHQVQLMSKIYLSSAEVLV
;
A
#
# COMPACT_ATOMS: atom_id res chain seq x y z
N MET A 1 -47.65 19.99 16.52
CA MET A 1 -46.45 19.31 17.10
C MET A 1 -45.96 18.33 16.05
N ASP A 2 -45.15 18.79 15.12
CA ASP A 2 -44.63 17.99 14.03
C ASP A 2 -43.22 17.52 14.39
N SER A 3 -43.08 16.19 14.44
CA SER A 3 -41.76 15.56 14.62
C SER A 3 -40.99 15.55 13.32
N PRO A 4 -39.70 15.89 13.31
CA PRO A 4 -38.89 15.85 12.08
C PRO A 4 -38.56 14.40 11.67
N LYS A 5 -38.88 14.08 10.41
CA LYS A 5 -38.53 12.82 9.77
C LYS A 5 -37.00 12.74 9.62
N ARG A 6 -36.39 11.71 10.20
CA ARG A 6 -35.00 11.31 9.92
C ARG A 6 -34.90 10.88 8.46
N THR A 7 -34.18 11.63 7.66
CA THR A 7 -33.72 11.17 6.35
C THR A 7 -32.55 10.21 6.54
N SER A 8 -32.77 8.94 6.26
CA SER A 8 -31.69 7.96 6.17
C SER A 8 -30.89 8.26 4.90
N SER A 9 -29.68 8.79 5.04
CA SER A 9 -28.74 8.86 3.94
C SER A 9 -28.22 7.44 3.66
N SER A 10 -28.77 6.80 2.65
CA SER A 10 -28.23 5.54 2.14
C SER A 10 -26.90 5.86 1.45
N LEU A 11 -25.81 5.26 1.96
CA LEU A 11 -24.51 5.25 1.29
C LEU A 11 -24.69 4.69 -0.12
N PRO A 12 -24.04 5.26 -1.14
CA PRO A 12 -24.10 4.73 -2.50
C PRO A 12 -23.51 3.32 -2.54
N PRO A 13 -24.01 2.43 -3.39
CA PRO A 13 -23.49 1.07 -3.50
C PRO A 13 -22.04 1.09 -3.92
N LEU A 14 -21.20 0.29 -3.26
CA LEU A 14 -19.74 0.14 -3.44
C LEU A 14 -19.26 -0.04 -4.88
N ARG A 15 -20.16 -0.34 -5.82
CA ARG A 15 -19.85 -0.50 -7.25
C ARG A 15 -19.30 0.77 -7.92
N HIS A 16 -19.56 1.96 -7.37
CA HIS A 16 -19.03 3.23 -7.91
C HIS A 16 -17.63 3.56 -7.39
N ILE A 17 -17.21 2.91 -6.31
CA ILE A 17 -15.89 3.15 -5.69
C ILE A 17 -14.81 2.27 -6.36
N PHE A 18 -15.20 1.15 -7.02
CA PHE A 18 -14.29 0.20 -7.62
C PHE A 18 -14.61 -0.10 -9.11
N PRO A 19 -14.43 0.86 -10.02
CA PRO A 19 -14.68 0.59 -11.44
C PRO A 19 -13.72 -0.46 -12.03
N SER A 20 -12.67 -0.85 -11.34
CA SER A 20 -11.62 -1.78 -11.80
C SER A 20 -11.74 -3.20 -11.25
N LEU A 21 -12.78 -3.54 -10.49
CA LEU A 21 -13.00 -4.89 -9.94
C LEU A 21 -13.88 -5.78 -10.82
N ALA A 22 -14.11 -5.42 -12.08
CA ALA A 22 -14.67 -6.38 -13.04
C ALA A 22 -13.62 -7.49 -13.28
N PRO A 23 -13.96 -8.77 -13.09
CA PRO A 23 -13.04 -9.87 -13.30
C PRO A 23 -12.77 -10.04 -14.79
N SER A 24 -11.77 -9.36 -15.32
CA SER A 24 -11.14 -9.77 -16.57
C SER A 24 -10.18 -10.90 -16.21
N LEU A 25 -10.72 -12.11 -16.16
CA LEU A 25 -9.99 -13.37 -16.01
C LEU A 25 -9.20 -13.64 -17.30
N ASP A 26 -8.17 -12.87 -17.54
CA ASP A 26 -7.11 -13.24 -18.46
C ASP A 26 -5.82 -13.46 -17.68
N ILE A 27 -5.72 -14.67 -17.11
CA ILE A 27 -4.67 -15.10 -16.17
C ILE A 27 -3.39 -15.52 -16.91
N SER A 28 -3.35 -15.53 -18.25
CA SER A 28 -2.36 -16.39 -18.92
C SER A 28 -1.14 -15.73 -19.56
N LEU A 29 -0.91 -14.42 -19.52
CA LEU A 29 0.26 -13.84 -20.23
C LEU A 29 0.90 -12.58 -19.64
N ARG A 30 0.78 -12.27 -18.34
CA ARG A 30 1.47 -11.12 -17.80
C ARG A 30 2.65 -11.56 -16.93
N LYS A 31 3.88 -11.30 -17.43
CA LYS A 31 5.07 -11.35 -16.56
C LYS A 31 4.83 -10.39 -15.40
N PRO A 32 4.77 -10.88 -14.15
CA PRO A 32 4.57 -10.01 -13.02
C PRO A 32 5.80 -9.11 -12.84
N HIS A 33 5.58 -7.83 -12.55
CA HIS A 33 6.60 -7.01 -11.91
C HIS A 33 7.01 -7.74 -10.63
N ILE A 34 8.23 -8.31 -10.63
CA ILE A 34 8.74 -9.13 -9.53
C ILE A 34 9.05 -8.18 -8.39
N LEU A 35 8.08 -8.00 -7.49
CA LEU A 35 8.40 -7.50 -6.16
C LEU A 35 9.20 -8.59 -5.45
N PRO A 36 10.33 -8.27 -4.82
CA PRO A 36 11.11 -9.27 -4.10
C PRO A 36 10.22 -9.97 -3.09
N SER A 37 10.13 -11.29 -3.15
CA SER A 37 9.38 -12.09 -2.17
C SER A 37 9.83 -11.85 -0.72
N SER A 38 11.00 -11.28 -0.55
CA SER A 38 11.63 -10.97 0.74
C SER A 38 10.95 -9.87 1.57
N ILE A 39 10.08 -9.02 0.97
CA ILE A 39 9.31 -8.02 1.74
C ILE A 39 8.01 -8.57 2.30
N TYR A 40 7.58 -9.74 1.82
CA TYR A 40 6.31 -10.34 2.23
C TYR A 40 6.56 -11.50 3.20
N HIS A 41 5.96 -11.41 4.39
CA HIS A 41 5.78 -12.51 5.32
C HIS A 41 4.34 -12.99 5.23
N ASN A 42 4.09 -14.25 5.52
CA ASN A 42 2.74 -14.82 5.50
C ASN A 42 1.84 -14.05 6.48
N LEU A 43 0.63 -13.77 6.03
CA LEU A 43 -0.41 -13.17 6.87
C LEU A 43 -1.23 -14.27 7.56
N ASP A 44 -1.55 -14.03 8.82
CA ASP A 44 -2.49 -14.86 9.58
C ASP A 44 -3.93 -14.49 9.20
N SER A 45 -4.58 -15.38 8.44
CA SER A 45 -5.96 -15.15 7.98
C SER A 45 -6.98 -15.15 9.12
N GLU A 46 -6.74 -15.90 10.20
CA GLU A 46 -7.65 -15.96 11.34
C GLU A 46 -7.64 -14.66 12.15
N LYS A 47 -6.49 -13.97 12.16
CA LYS A 47 -6.35 -12.65 12.80
C LYS A 47 -6.72 -11.48 11.88
N HIS A 48 -7.19 -11.75 10.68
CA HIS A 48 -7.45 -10.72 9.67
C HIS A 48 -6.25 -9.78 9.47
N GLU A 49 -5.04 -10.34 9.43
CA GLU A 49 -3.84 -9.53 9.25
C GLU A 49 -3.83 -8.86 7.89
N ILE A 50 -3.43 -7.60 7.92
CA ILE A 50 -3.18 -6.77 6.72
C ILE A 50 -1.78 -6.18 6.81
N ARG A 51 -1.22 -5.75 5.68
CA ARG A 51 0.00 -4.92 5.70
C ARG A 51 -0.38 -3.46 5.55
N ILE A 52 0.34 -2.62 6.27
CA ILE A 52 0.22 -1.16 6.20
C ILE A 52 1.58 -0.62 5.76
N LEU A 53 1.55 0.28 4.79
CA LEU A 53 2.71 0.98 4.27
C LEU A 53 2.85 2.32 4.99
N THR A 54 3.92 2.52 5.73
CA THR A 54 4.26 3.80 6.34
C THR A 54 5.25 4.53 5.43
N ILE A 55 4.83 5.65 4.85
CA ILE A 55 5.65 6.53 4.00
C ILE A 55 6.42 7.45 4.93
N LEU A 56 7.75 7.48 4.82
CA LEU A 56 8.60 8.36 5.61
C LEU A 56 8.59 9.79 5.05
N PRO A 57 8.73 10.82 5.92
CA PRO A 57 8.80 12.20 5.50
C PRO A 57 10.00 12.47 4.59
N ARG A 58 10.01 13.59 3.91
CA ARG A 58 11.11 13.96 3.02
C ARG A 58 12.40 14.16 3.83
N GLY A 59 13.53 13.65 3.31
CA GLY A 59 14.83 13.83 3.94
C GLY A 59 15.11 13.00 5.18
N ARG A 60 14.20 12.10 5.58
CA ARG A 60 14.48 11.10 6.62
C ARG A 60 14.71 9.73 5.99
N GLU A 61 15.96 9.29 5.97
CA GLU A 61 16.29 7.89 5.76
C GLU A 61 16.02 7.10 7.04
N PRO A 62 15.58 5.81 6.94
CA PRO A 62 15.52 4.96 8.12
C PRO A 62 16.92 4.88 8.73
N VAL A 63 17.06 5.31 9.98
CA VAL A 63 18.32 5.21 10.72
C VAL A 63 18.56 3.72 10.99
N THR A 64 19.23 3.05 10.06
CA THR A 64 19.82 1.75 10.36
C THR A 64 20.97 2.02 11.31
N GLY A 65 20.77 1.69 12.58
CA GLY A 65 21.74 1.91 13.64
C GLY A 65 23.00 1.05 13.50
N SER A 66 23.81 1.38 12.50
CA SER A 66 25.19 0.87 12.39
C SER A 66 26.08 2.02 12.00
N SER A 67 26.83 2.49 12.98
CA SER A 67 27.79 3.59 12.86
C SER A 67 29.13 3.17 12.26
N ASN A 68 29.18 2.14 11.43
CA ASN A 68 30.39 1.75 10.70
C ASN A 68 30.07 1.58 9.21
N PRO A 69 30.73 2.33 8.31
CA PRO A 69 30.64 2.06 6.87
C PRO A 69 31.26 0.68 6.59
N PRO A 70 30.64 -0.18 5.78
CA PRO A 70 31.25 -1.45 5.38
C PRO A 70 32.50 -1.20 4.52
N LEU A 71 33.64 -1.64 5.02
CA LEU A 71 34.94 -1.64 4.32
C LEU A 71 34.99 -2.78 3.28
N THR A 72 34.08 -2.82 2.33
CA THR A 72 34.24 -3.67 1.14
C THR A 72 33.39 -3.12 0.01
N GLY A 73 34.03 -2.86 -1.10
CA GLY A 73 33.61 -2.26 -2.38
C GLY A 73 32.19 -2.54 -2.95
N GLY A 74 31.17 -2.45 -2.12
CA GLY A 74 29.78 -2.38 -2.53
C GLY A 74 29.48 -0.96 -2.99
N VAL A 75 28.92 -0.81 -4.18
CA VAL A 75 28.42 0.46 -4.70
C VAL A 75 27.37 0.94 -3.71
N ALA A 76 27.74 1.93 -2.87
CA ALA A 76 26.79 2.61 -2.00
C ALA A 76 25.74 3.24 -2.91
N MET A 77 24.54 2.68 -2.88
CA MET A 77 23.41 3.20 -3.61
C MET A 77 23.12 4.57 -3.02
N ARG A 78 23.45 5.64 -3.77
CA ARG A 78 23.16 7.02 -3.37
C ARG A 78 21.64 7.17 -3.44
N THR A 79 20.97 7.13 -2.30
CA THR A 79 19.57 7.48 -2.19
C THR A 79 19.44 8.98 -2.45
N SER A 80 18.57 9.35 -3.38
CA SER A 80 18.25 10.75 -3.64
C SER A 80 17.26 11.24 -2.57
N ALA A 81 17.34 12.51 -2.20
CA ALA A 81 16.33 13.15 -1.32
C ALA A 81 14.90 13.07 -1.90
N THR A 82 14.78 12.72 -3.17
CA THR A 82 13.50 12.50 -3.86
C THR A 82 12.97 11.07 -3.72
N ASP A 83 13.81 10.10 -3.28
CA ASP A 83 13.39 8.71 -3.17
C ASP A 83 12.31 8.56 -2.09
N ILE A 84 11.29 7.77 -2.42
CA ILE A 84 10.20 7.47 -1.48
C ILE A 84 10.64 6.30 -0.62
N HIS A 85 10.88 6.56 0.65
CA HIS A 85 11.21 5.54 1.65
C HIS A 85 9.95 5.11 2.40
N CYS A 86 9.74 3.81 2.50
CA CYS A 86 8.58 3.22 3.14
C CYS A 86 8.97 2.07 4.07
N ILE A 87 8.12 1.85 5.06
CA ILE A 87 8.15 0.68 5.94
C ILE A 87 6.85 -0.09 5.72
N LEU A 88 6.94 -1.38 5.41
CA LEU A 88 5.79 -2.28 5.28
C LEU A 88 5.72 -3.17 6.52
N GLU A 89 4.64 -3.04 7.28
CA GLU A 89 4.41 -3.78 8.53
C GLU A 89 3.10 -4.53 8.49
N THR A 90 3.06 -5.71 9.14
CA THR A 90 1.84 -6.49 9.34
C THR A 90 1.14 -6.05 10.62
N LYS A 91 -0.17 -5.85 10.55
CA LYS A 91 -1.04 -5.48 11.68
C LYS A 91 -2.36 -6.26 11.61
N PRO A 92 -2.88 -6.76 12.73
CA PRO A 92 -4.25 -7.26 12.78
C PRO A 92 -5.23 -6.11 12.52
N LEU A 93 -6.17 -6.31 11.60
CA LEU A 93 -7.19 -5.30 11.29
C LEU A 93 -8.12 -5.04 12.49
N ASP A 94 -8.33 -6.08 13.29
CA ASP A 94 -9.21 -6.02 14.46
C ASP A 94 -8.63 -5.16 15.62
N ASP A 95 -7.30 -4.92 15.61
CA ASP A 95 -6.62 -3.99 16.52
C ASP A 95 -6.87 -2.52 16.14
N LYS A 96 -7.62 -2.26 15.07
CA LYS A 96 -7.98 -0.93 14.55
C LYS A 96 -6.76 -0.04 14.32
N PRO A 97 -5.77 -0.50 13.55
CA PRO A 97 -4.61 0.32 13.22
C PRO A 97 -5.04 1.61 12.50
N SER A 98 -4.36 2.71 12.77
CA SER A 98 -4.64 3.98 12.09
C SER A 98 -3.93 4.05 10.75
N TYR A 99 -4.69 4.17 9.66
CA TYR A 99 -4.18 4.32 8.29
C TYR A 99 -5.23 4.98 7.40
N LYS A 100 -4.81 5.46 6.24
CA LYS A 100 -5.69 5.90 5.15
C LYS A 100 -5.68 4.87 4.03
N ALA A 101 -6.83 4.58 3.44
CA ALA A 101 -6.90 3.67 2.30
C ALA A 101 -6.71 4.45 0.99
N LEU A 102 -5.81 3.98 0.12
CA LEU A 102 -5.54 4.62 -1.16
C LEU A 102 -6.36 3.94 -2.26
N SER A 103 -7.26 4.72 -2.88
CA SER A 103 -8.04 4.31 -4.04
C SER A 103 -7.51 5.05 -5.26
N TYR A 104 -6.91 4.33 -6.20
CA TYR A 104 -6.29 4.92 -7.39
C TYR A 104 -6.38 4.00 -8.60
N VAL A 105 -6.22 4.53 -9.78
CA VAL A 105 -6.16 3.73 -11.00
C VAL A 105 -4.75 3.16 -11.17
N TRP A 106 -4.62 1.85 -11.24
CA TRP A 106 -3.31 1.17 -11.36
C TRP A 106 -2.48 1.63 -12.56
N GLY A 107 -3.15 1.99 -13.66
CA GLY A 107 -2.48 2.40 -14.90
C GLY A 107 -1.77 1.25 -15.62
N ALA A 108 -0.99 1.62 -16.65
CA ALA A 108 -0.16 0.67 -17.39
C ALA A 108 0.99 0.14 -16.53
N GLU A 109 1.54 -1.04 -16.90
CA GLU A 109 2.71 -1.61 -16.22
C GLU A 109 3.98 -0.81 -16.47
N THR A 110 4.07 -0.20 -17.65
CA THR A 110 5.17 0.65 -18.07
C THR A 110 4.64 2.01 -18.52
N PRO A 111 5.31 3.12 -18.19
CA PRO A 111 6.55 3.20 -17.40
C PRO A 111 6.34 2.87 -15.92
N SER A 112 7.42 2.47 -15.25
CA SER A 112 7.47 2.21 -13.83
C SER A 112 8.42 3.20 -13.13
N THR A 113 8.27 3.34 -11.83
CA THR A 113 9.18 4.10 -10.97
C THR A 113 9.66 3.22 -9.81
N THR A 114 10.66 3.67 -9.08
CA THR A 114 11.21 2.94 -7.95
C THR A 114 10.88 3.63 -6.63
N ILE A 115 10.65 2.82 -5.60
CA ILE A 115 10.53 3.24 -4.21
C ILE A 115 11.39 2.31 -3.35
N ILE A 116 11.65 2.69 -2.13
CA ILE A 116 12.43 1.88 -1.17
C ILE A 116 11.47 1.41 -0.08
N VAL A 117 11.29 0.09 0.04
CA VAL A 117 10.44 -0.54 1.06
C VAL A 117 11.29 -1.48 1.89
N ASN A 118 11.32 -1.30 3.21
CA ASN A 118 12.13 -2.11 4.12
C ASN A 118 13.59 -2.23 3.66
N SER A 119 14.18 -1.10 3.22
CA SER A 119 15.54 -1.00 2.67
C SER A 119 15.76 -1.75 1.34
N GLN A 120 14.72 -2.20 0.66
CA GLN A 120 14.79 -2.83 -0.64
C GLN A 120 14.22 -1.92 -1.73
N VAL A 121 14.91 -1.84 -2.87
CA VAL A 121 14.43 -1.08 -4.03
C VAL A 121 13.38 -1.90 -4.77
N ILE A 122 12.21 -1.32 -4.90
CA ILE A 122 11.03 -1.95 -5.49
C ILE A 122 10.54 -1.12 -6.67
N SER A 123 10.29 -1.78 -7.80
CA SER A 123 9.65 -1.15 -8.94
C SER A 123 8.14 -1.18 -8.78
N VAL A 124 7.52 -0.03 -8.90
CA VAL A 124 6.06 0.13 -8.84
C VAL A 124 5.55 0.83 -10.09
N ARG A 125 4.27 0.67 -10.40
CA ARG A 125 3.66 1.40 -11.51
C ARG A 125 3.73 2.90 -11.26
N GLN A 126 3.86 3.67 -12.32
CA GLN A 126 4.03 5.13 -12.22
C GLN A 126 2.90 5.80 -11.44
N ASN A 127 1.65 5.38 -11.64
CA ASN A 127 0.50 5.96 -10.94
C ASN A 127 0.59 5.75 -9.43
N LEU A 128 1.03 4.56 -8.97
CA LEU A 128 1.25 4.33 -7.54
C LEU A 128 2.38 5.21 -7.01
N GLY A 129 3.51 5.29 -7.71
CA GLY A 129 4.62 6.15 -7.31
C GLY A 129 4.20 7.63 -7.20
N ALA A 130 3.43 8.12 -8.18
CA ALA A 130 2.89 9.48 -8.16
C ALA A 130 1.92 9.71 -7.00
N ALA A 131 1.02 8.75 -6.72
CA ALA A 131 0.10 8.82 -5.59
C ALA A 131 0.84 8.84 -4.25
N LEU A 132 1.82 7.96 -4.06
CA LEU A 132 2.65 7.94 -2.84
C LEU A 132 3.44 9.23 -2.65
N GLN A 133 3.98 9.79 -3.74
CA GLN A 133 4.68 11.08 -3.71
C GLN A 133 3.75 12.23 -3.35
N HIS A 134 2.50 12.20 -3.81
CA HIS A 134 1.49 13.22 -3.53
C HIS A 134 1.06 13.22 -2.07
N VAL A 135 0.86 12.04 -1.47
CA VAL A 135 0.41 11.93 -0.07
C VAL A 135 1.56 12.03 0.93
N ARG A 136 2.83 11.94 0.48
CA ARG A 136 4.01 12.06 1.32
C ARG A 136 4.10 13.42 1.97
N GLN A 137 4.28 13.44 3.29
CA GLN A 137 4.41 14.68 4.08
C GLN A 137 5.87 15.11 4.22
N GLU A 138 6.09 16.39 4.57
CA GLU A 138 7.42 16.96 4.74
C GLU A 138 8.03 16.60 6.12
N ASP A 139 7.21 16.55 7.16
CA ASP A 139 7.63 16.55 8.57
C ASP A 139 7.20 15.30 9.36
N HIS A 140 6.21 14.55 8.86
CA HIS A 140 5.71 13.36 9.56
C HIS A 140 5.46 12.18 8.61
N SER A 141 5.43 10.98 9.19
CA SER A 141 5.13 9.76 8.45
C SER A 141 3.64 9.64 8.18
N MET A 142 3.28 9.04 7.04
CA MET A 142 1.90 8.77 6.65
C MET A 142 1.70 7.26 6.48
N SER A 143 0.76 6.69 7.23
CA SER A 143 0.38 5.29 7.07
C SER A 143 -0.75 5.15 6.05
N VAL A 144 -0.53 4.33 5.03
CA VAL A 144 -1.52 4.07 3.97
C VAL A 144 -1.67 2.57 3.73
N TRP A 145 -2.85 2.18 3.26
CA TRP A 145 -3.08 0.88 2.67
C TRP A 145 -3.28 1.06 1.16
N ALA A 146 -2.43 0.40 0.37
CA ALA A 146 -2.50 0.38 -1.09
C ALA A 146 -2.44 -1.08 -1.56
N ASP A 147 -3.48 -1.54 -2.23
CA ASP A 147 -3.68 -2.93 -2.65
C ASP A 147 -2.48 -3.52 -3.41
N ALA A 148 -1.86 -2.73 -4.30
CA ALA A 148 -0.74 -3.19 -5.10
C ALA A 148 0.53 -3.50 -4.30
N LEU A 149 0.70 -2.94 -3.09
CA LEU A 149 1.86 -3.16 -2.22
C LEU A 149 1.50 -3.92 -0.95
N CYS A 150 0.32 -3.69 -0.40
CA CYS A 150 -0.09 -4.31 0.85
C CYS A 150 -0.56 -5.76 0.67
N ILE A 151 -0.93 -6.14 -0.56
CA ILE A 151 -1.28 -7.51 -0.93
C ILE A 151 -0.12 -8.12 -1.74
N ASN A 152 0.32 -9.31 -1.36
CA ASN A 152 1.26 -10.09 -2.17
C ASN A 152 0.57 -10.56 -3.46
N GLN A 153 0.81 -9.84 -4.55
CA GLN A 153 0.16 -10.10 -5.84
C GLN A 153 0.57 -11.44 -6.47
N HIS A 154 1.62 -12.10 -5.96
CA HIS A 154 2.12 -13.41 -6.41
C HIS A 154 1.53 -14.58 -5.63
N ASP A 155 0.90 -14.32 -4.50
CA ASP A 155 0.21 -15.33 -3.70
C ASP A 155 -1.29 -15.27 -3.94
N ASN A 156 -1.81 -16.22 -4.71
CA ASN A 156 -3.23 -16.25 -5.06
C ASN A 156 -4.13 -16.54 -3.86
N GLN A 157 -3.65 -17.27 -2.83
CA GLN A 157 -4.44 -17.55 -1.64
C GLN A 157 -4.54 -16.29 -0.77
N GLU A 158 -3.41 -15.62 -0.53
CA GLU A 158 -3.39 -14.36 0.19
C GLU A 158 -4.27 -13.32 -0.55
N LYS A 159 -4.09 -13.18 -1.86
CA LYS A 159 -4.84 -12.25 -2.68
C LYS A 159 -6.36 -12.47 -2.57
N LEU A 160 -6.82 -13.73 -2.67
CA LEU A 160 -8.23 -14.05 -2.52
C LEU A 160 -8.75 -13.64 -1.15
N HIS A 161 -8.02 -13.96 -0.08
CA HIS A 161 -8.41 -13.61 1.29
C HIS A 161 -8.43 -12.09 1.49
N GLN A 162 -7.39 -11.38 1.06
CA GLN A 162 -7.31 -9.92 1.20
C GLN A 162 -8.39 -9.19 0.40
N VAL A 163 -8.76 -9.69 -0.79
CA VAL A 163 -9.88 -9.14 -1.57
C VAL A 163 -11.21 -9.29 -0.83
N GLN A 164 -11.43 -10.39 -0.13
CA GLN A 164 -12.63 -10.56 0.72
C GLN A 164 -12.66 -9.57 1.89
N LEU A 165 -11.49 -9.19 2.42
CA LEU A 165 -11.35 -8.21 3.49
C LEU A 165 -11.43 -6.75 3.02
N MET A 166 -11.35 -6.47 1.71
CA MET A 166 -11.23 -5.09 1.19
C MET A 166 -12.32 -4.17 1.71
N SER A 167 -13.58 -4.62 1.75
CA SER A 167 -14.67 -3.79 2.28
C SER A 167 -14.42 -3.38 3.74
N LYS A 168 -13.95 -4.33 4.58
CA LYS A 168 -13.62 -4.08 5.98
C LYS A 168 -12.41 -3.14 6.10
N ILE A 169 -11.40 -3.33 5.25
CA ILE A 169 -10.19 -2.50 5.21
C ILE A 169 -10.56 -1.04 4.89
N TYR A 170 -11.35 -0.81 3.85
CA TYR A 170 -11.77 0.55 3.48
C TYR A 170 -12.67 1.19 4.55
N LEU A 171 -13.60 0.44 5.14
CA LEU A 171 -14.49 0.93 6.20
C LEU A 171 -13.74 1.23 7.51
N SER A 172 -12.64 0.52 7.78
CA SER A 172 -11.82 0.70 9.00
C SER A 172 -10.75 1.78 8.83
N SER A 173 -10.52 2.27 7.61
CA SER A 173 -9.57 3.35 7.37
C SER A 173 -10.08 4.68 7.95
N ALA A 174 -9.15 5.53 8.40
CA ALA A 174 -9.48 6.87 8.88
C ALA A 174 -10.01 7.77 7.75
N GLU A 175 -9.56 7.52 6.52
CA GLU A 175 -9.93 8.28 5.32
C GLU A 175 -9.65 7.44 4.08
N VAL A 176 -10.42 7.63 3.03
CA VAL A 176 -10.13 7.09 1.70
C VAL A 176 -9.58 8.22 0.82
N LEU A 177 -8.33 8.07 0.40
CA LEU A 177 -7.66 8.96 -0.55
C LEU A 177 -7.93 8.51 -1.98
N VAL A 178 -8.38 9.40 -2.85
CA VAL A 178 -8.75 9.14 -4.26
C VAL A 178 -7.90 9.99 -5.20
#